data_88c06c7610d49c961bc2047db0fe1f28
#
_entry.id   88c06c7610d49c961bc2047db0fe1f28
#
_cell.length_a   1.000
_cell.length_b   1.000
_cell.length_c   1.000
_cell.angle_alpha   90.00
_cell.angle_beta   90.00
_cell.angle_gamma   90.00
#
_symmetry.space_group_name_H-M   'P 1'
#
loop_
_entity.id
_entity.type
_entity.pdbx_description
1 polymer ?
#
loop_
_entity_poly.entity_id
_entity_poly.type
_entity_poly.pdbx_seq_one_letter_code
_entity_poly.pdbx_strand_id
1 'polypeptide(L)'
;QMDWLAERQVGKDWAWTILRPQLVCGIAIGSPLNIVSAIGAFAAISRESGIPLRFPGGPERIGEATDARLIAKGLQWAGEAEIARNEIYNITNGDVYIWQHLWPRVAALFNMEHAAPQPMSLNRIMPQNRDVWDRVVARHGLLEHSLDEVVPAWSFADFLFGHGQRPNPHHMSTIKIRQHGFQDCVDTEELVLELLKEMQERRILPI
;
A
#
# COMPACT_ATOMS: atom_id res chain seq x y z
N GLN A 1 4.78 -23.07 -10.45
CA GLN A 1 4.32 -22.21 -11.57
C GLN A 1 5.47 -21.88 -12.54
N MET A 2 6.65 -21.47 -12.03
CA MET A 2 7.80 -21.11 -12.88
C MET A 2 8.30 -22.28 -13.72
N ASP A 3 8.49 -23.44 -13.09
CA ASP A 3 8.92 -24.65 -13.78
C ASP A 3 7.94 -25.05 -14.91
N TRP A 4 6.63 -24.92 -14.62
CA TRP A 4 5.60 -25.16 -15.62
C TRP A 4 5.69 -24.20 -16.83
N LEU A 5 5.97 -22.90 -16.60
CA LEU A 5 6.16 -21.92 -17.68
C LEU A 5 7.40 -22.27 -18.51
N ALA A 6 8.51 -22.59 -17.83
CA ALA A 6 9.76 -22.95 -18.48
C ALA A 6 9.61 -24.22 -19.35
N GLU A 7 8.97 -25.28 -18.83
CA GLU A 7 8.70 -26.51 -19.57
C GLU A 7 7.80 -26.26 -20.79
N ARG A 8 6.76 -25.43 -20.64
CA ARG A 8 5.80 -25.13 -21.73
C ARG A 8 6.39 -24.24 -22.83
N GLN A 9 7.41 -23.46 -22.51
CA GLN A 9 8.07 -22.55 -23.45
C GLN A 9 9.06 -23.27 -24.37
N VAL A 10 9.61 -24.44 -23.98
CA VAL A 10 10.59 -25.17 -24.77
C VAL A 10 10.10 -25.38 -26.21
N GLY A 11 10.87 -24.92 -27.18
CA GLY A 11 10.56 -25.03 -28.60
C GLY A 11 9.37 -24.20 -29.09
N LYS A 12 9.02 -23.12 -28.37
CA LYS A 12 7.94 -22.20 -28.72
C LYS A 12 8.49 -20.79 -28.98
N ASP A 13 7.78 -20.01 -29.79
CA ASP A 13 8.18 -18.64 -30.18
C ASP A 13 7.76 -17.58 -29.14
N TRP A 14 6.83 -17.90 -28.21
CA TRP A 14 6.45 -16.99 -27.14
C TRP A 14 7.50 -16.96 -26.02
N ALA A 15 7.54 -15.87 -25.30
CA ALA A 15 8.36 -15.72 -24.09
C ALA A 15 7.49 -15.29 -22.92
N TRP A 16 8.01 -15.37 -21.71
CA TRP A 16 7.36 -14.94 -20.50
C TRP A 16 8.29 -14.03 -19.68
N THR A 17 7.69 -13.16 -18.88
CA THR A 17 8.39 -12.39 -17.86
C THR A 17 7.57 -12.40 -16.58
N ILE A 18 8.21 -12.55 -15.43
CA ILE A 18 7.55 -12.51 -14.13
C ILE A 18 8.07 -11.29 -13.37
N LEU A 19 7.16 -10.39 -12.99
CA LEU A 19 7.44 -9.32 -12.06
C LEU A 19 6.96 -9.71 -10.66
N ARG A 20 7.83 -9.55 -9.67
CA ARG A 20 7.56 -9.83 -8.26
C ARG A 20 7.54 -8.52 -7.48
N PRO A 21 6.37 -7.92 -7.24
CA PRO A 21 6.26 -6.71 -6.43
C PRO A 21 6.32 -7.03 -4.94
N GLN A 22 6.71 -6.04 -4.13
CA GLN A 22 6.40 -5.95 -2.71
C GLN A 22 4.99 -5.35 -2.53
N LEU A 23 4.69 -4.83 -1.35
CA LEU A 23 3.42 -4.17 -1.03
C LEU A 23 2.93 -3.31 -2.20
N VAL A 24 1.86 -3.75 -2.87
CA VAL A 24 1.29 -3.00 -4.01
C VAL A 24 0.38 -1.91 -3.47
N CYS A 25 0.69 -0.66 -3.83
CA CYS A 25 -0.11 0.51 -3.49
C CYS A 25 -0.90 1.00 -4.70
N GLY A 26 -2.19 1.26 -4.49
CA GLY A 26 -3.11 1.77 -5.50
C GLY A 26 -4.51 1.91 -4.91
N ILE A 27 -5.44 2.50 -5.68
CA ILE A 27 -6.84 2.62 -5.25
C ILE A 27 -7.59 1.36 -5.68
N ALA A 28 -8.01 0.56 -4.69
CA ALA A 28 -8.77 -0.67 -4.91
C ALA A 28 -9.73 -0.89 -3.74
N ILE A 29 -10.97 -0.41 -3.88
CA ILE A 29 -12.02 -0.65 -2.90
C ILE A 29 -12.39 -2.14 -2.90
N GLY A 30 -12.61 -2.70 -1.70
CA GLY A 30 -12.90 -4.13 -1.55
C GLY A 30 -11.67 -5.05 -1.56
N SER A 31 -10.46 -4.50 -1.75
CA SER A 31 -9.24 -5.30 -1.66
C SER A 31 -8.79 -5.49 -0.21
N PRO A 32 -8.64 -6.74 0.27
CA PRO A 32 -8.18 -6.99 1.64
C PRO A 32 -6.72 -6.64 1.88
N LEU A 33 -5.96 -6.36 0.81
CA LEU A 33 -4.53 -6.03 0.86
C LEU A 33 -4.26 -4.54 0.55
N ASN A 34 -5.25 -3.67 0.69
CA ASN A 34 -5.09 -2.25 0.44
C ASN A 34 -4.75 -1.48 1.72
N ILE A 35 -3.46 -1.18 1.91
CA ILE A 35 -3.00 -0.43 3.09
C ILE A 35 -3.41 1.05 3.05
N VAL A 36 -3.51 1.65 1.85
CA VAL A 36 -3.85 3.08 1.71
C VAL A 36 -5.27 3.34 2.22
N SER A 37 -6.23 2.47 1.87
CA SER A 37 -7.59 2.54 2.42
C SER A 37 -7.62 2.43 3.95
N ALA A 38 -6.81 1.52 4.51
CA ALA A 38 -6.73 1.34 5.97
C ALA A 38 -6.16 2.58 6.67
N ILE A 39 -5.10 3.20 6.14
CA ILE A 39 -4.53 4.45 6.66
C ILE A 39 -5.59 5.55 6.63
N GLY A 40 -6.26 5.74 5.49
CA GLY A 40 -7.25 6.80 5.32
C GLY A 40 -8.48 6.63 6.21
N ALA A 41 -9.02 5.42 6.30
CA ALA A 41 -10.17 5.14 7.16
C ALA A 41 -9.82 5.27 8.65
N PHE A 42 -8.63 4.83 9.06
CA PHE A 42 -8.14 5.01 10.43
C PHE A 42 -7.98 6.49 10.78
N ALA A 43 -7.40 7.30 9.89
CA ALA A 43 -7.28 8.74 10.09
C ALA A 43 -8.64 9.43 10.17
N ALA A 44 -9.57 9.10 9.27
CA ALA A 44 -10.92 9.66 9.25
C ALA A 44 -11.71 9.35 10.54
N ILE A 45 -11.65 8.10 11.00
CA ILE A 45 -12.30 7.66 12.26
C ILE A 45 -11.66 8.35 13.47
N SER A 46 -10.33 8.45 13.51
CA SER A 46 -9.62 9.14 14.59
C SER A 46 -10.03 10.62 14.66
N ARG A 47 -10.09 11.31 13.51
CA ARG A 47 -10.53 12.70 13.42
C ARG A 47 -11.96 12.89 13.89
N GLU A 48 -12.89 12.06 13.43
CA GLU A 48 -14.30 12.13 13.83
C GLU A 48 -14.50 11.86 15.33
N SER A 49 -13.60 11.06 15.91
CA SER A 49 -13.57 10.77 17.35
C SER A 49 -12.87 11.84 18.19
N GLY A 50 -12.30 12.89 17.56
CA GLY A 50 -11.60 13.98 18.25
C GLY A 50 -10.27 13.55 18.89
N ILE A 51 -9.62 12.49 18.39
CA ILE A 51 -8.34 12.00 18.91
C ILE A 51 -7.21 12.29 17.93
N PRO A 52 -6.00 12.63 18.41
CA PRO A 52 -4.85 12.87 17.53
C PRO A 52 -4.45 11.59 16.79
N LEU A 53 -3.89 11.76 15.59
CA LEU A 53 -3.41 10.62 14.82
C LEU A 53 -2.12 10.06 15.42
N ARG A 54 -2.15 8.79 15.83
CA ARG A 54 -1.03 8.05 16.39
C ARG A 54 -0.71 6.86 15.52
N PHE A 55 0.59 6.57 15.32
CA PHE A 55 0.97 5.33 14.65
C PHE A 55 0.55 4.13 15.50
N PRO A 56 -0.26 3.20 14.98
CA PRO A 56 -0.81 2.09 15.77
C PRO A 56 0.10 0.87 15.84
N GLY A 57 1.20 0.88 15.08
CA GLY A 57 2.07 -0.28 14.92
C GLY A 57 3.13 -0.48 16.00
N GLY A 58 4.03 -1.41 15.71
CA GLY A 58 5.16 -1.76 16.57
C GLY A 58 6.38 -0.84 16.39
N PRO A 59 7.58 -1.35 16.74
CA PRO A 59 8.84 -0.64 16.54
C PRO A 59 9.07 -0.24 15.09
N GLU A 60 9.90 0.77 14.89
CA GLU A 60 10.32 1.19 13.55
C GLU A 60 10.90 0.03 12.76
N ARG A 61 10.48 -0.03 11.52
CA ARG A 61 11.01 -0.97 10.54
C ARG A 61 10.99 -0.34 9.15
N ILE A 62 11.98 -0.70 8.38
CA ILE A 62 12.07 -0.30 6.99
C ILE A 62 11.07 -1.13 6.17
N GLY A 63 10.33 -0.47 5.29
CA GLY A 63 9.40 -1.06 4.34
C GLY A 63 9.79 -0.75 2.90
N GLU A 64 9.26 -1.53 1.99
CA GLU A 64 9.28 -1.29 0.54
C GLU A 64 7.85 -1.38 0.01
N ALA A 65 7.55 -0.60 -1.02
CA ALA A 65 6.27 -0.63 -1.70
C ALA A 65 6.45 -0.59 -3.22
N THR A 66 5.37 -0.84 -3.92
CA THR A 66 5.33 -0.79 -5.38
C THR A 66 4.05 -0.08 -5.82
N ASP A 67 4.17 1.03 -6.54
CA ASP A 67 3.03 1.67 -7.20
C ASP A 67 2.44 0.73 -8.26
N ALA A 68 1.13 0.54 -8.26
CA ALA A 68 0.44 -0.24 -9.28
C ALA A 68 0.71 0.30 -10.70
N ARG A 69 0.90 1.62 -10.84
CA ARG A 69 1.25 2.27 -12.11
C ARG A 69 2.68 1.93 -12.55
N LEU A 70 3.61 1.79 -11.58
CA LEU A 70 4.97 1.34 -11.86
C LEU A 70 5.00 -0.11 -12.35
N ILE A 71 4.15 -0.98 -11.78
CA ILE A 71 4.00 -2.35 -12.28
C ILE A 71 3.51 -2.35 -13.72
N ALA A 72 2.52 -1.51 -14.06
CA ALA A 72 2.02 -1.39 -15.43
C ALA A 72 3.13 -0.97 -16.42
N LYS A 73 3.94 0.03 -16.06
CA LYS A 73 5.13 0.42 -16.85
C LYS A 73 6.15 -0.71 -16.97
N GLY A 74 6.41 -1.44 -15.87
CA GLY A 74 7.30 -2.59 -15.87
C GLY A 74 6.81 -3.72 -16.77
N LEU A 75 5.50 -3.97 -16.82
CA LEU A 75 4.89 -4.94 -17.73
C LEU A 75 5.01 -4.51 -19.21
N GLN A 76 4.78 -3.23 -19.48
CA GLN A 76 4.99 -2.68 -20.82
C GLN A 76 6.45 -2.84 -21.26
N TRP A 77 7.40 -2.40 -20.43
CA TRP A 77 8.83 -2.58 -20.69
C TRP A 77 9.20 -4.06 -20.93
N ALA A 78 8.70 -4.96 -20.10
CA ALA A 78 8.96 -6.39 -20.22
C ALA A 78 8.40 -7.00 -21.50
N GLY A 79 7.31 -6.46 -22.05
CA GLY A 79 6.75 -6.88 -23.34
C GLY A 79 7.55 -6.41 -24.55
N GLU A 80 8.34 -5.34 -24.41
CA GLU A 80 9.10 -4.71 -25.49
C GLU A 80 10.61 -5.07 -25.44
N ALA A 81 11.15 -5.32 -24.23
CA ALA A 81 12.58 -5.54 -24.03
C ALA A 81 12.98 -7.00 -24.29
N GLU A 82 13.82 -7.24 -25.33
CA GLU A 82 14.31 -8.58 -25.67
C GLU A 82 15.07 -9.23 -24.50
N ILE A 83 15.81 -8.43 -23.70
CA ILE A 83 16.55 -8.88 -22.52
C ILE A 83 15.62 -9.39 -21.40
N ALA A 84 14.33 -9.06 -21.44
CA ALA A 84 13.36 -9.47 -20.43
C ALA A 84 12.73 -10.84 -20.71
N ARG A 85 12.99 -11.44 -21.87
CA ARG A 85 12.42 -12.74 -22.27
C ARG A 85 12.89 -13.87 -21.36
N ASN A 86 11.91 -14.62 -20.85
CA ASN A 86 12.11 -15.79 -19.97
C ASN A 86 12.83 -15.44 -18.65
N GLU A 87 12.56 -14.23 -18.12
CA GLU A 87 13.24 -13.68 -16.97
C GLU A 87 12.30 -13.38 -15.81
N ILE A 88 12.88 -13.29 -14.61
CA ILE A 88 12.19 -12.95 -13.38
C ILE A 88 12.84 -11.72 -12.77
N TYR A 89 12.02 -10.74 -12.42
CA TYR A 89 12.45 -9.50 -11.78
C TYR A 89 11.70 -9.22 -10.51
N ASN A 90 12.41 -8.74 -9.49
CA ASN A 90 11.81 -8.01 -8.40
C ASN A 90 11.56 -6.57 -8.85
N ILE A 91 10.42 -6.00 -8.46
CA ILE A 91 10.06 -4.62 -8.75
C ILE A 91 9.53 -3.96 -7.48
N THR A 92 10.11 -2.82 -7.13
CA THR A 92 9.66 -1.93 -6.05
C THR A 92 9.78 -0.48 -6.52
N ASN A 93 9.26 0.47 -5.75
CA ASN A 93 9.38 1.90 -6.05
C ASN A 93 10.83 2.38 -6.16
N GLY A 94 11.76 1.66 -5.53
CA GLY A 94 13.20 1.95 -5.63
C GLY A 94 13.78 2.70 -4.44
N ASP A 95 12.93 3.09 -3.51
CA ASP A 95 13.25 3.64 -2.20
C ASP A 95 12.94 2.65 -1.06
N VAL A 96 13.18 3.10 0.15
CA VAL A 96 12.72 2.48 1.39
C VAL A 96 12.10 3.55 2.28
N TYR A 97 11.11 3.19 3.08
CA TYR A 97 10.42 4.12 3.95
C TYR A 97 10.21 3.53 5.36
N ILE A 98 9.85 4.41 6.31
CA ILE A 98 9.46 4.05 7.67
C ILE A 98 8.07 4.63 7.94
N TRP A 99 7.12 3.79 8.33
CA TRP A 99 5.73 4.22 8.57
C TRP A 99 5.62 5.40 9.52
N GLN A 100 6.40 5.40 10.61
CA GLN A 100 6.35 6.47 11.61
C GLN A 100 6.74 7.83 11.03
N HIS A 101 7.64 7.88 10.02
CA HIS A 101 8.05 9.12 9.38
C HIS A 101 6.94 9.69 8.47
N LEU A 102 6.12 8.83 7.87
CA LEU A 102 4.98 9.24 7.05
C LEU A 102 3.81 9.78 7.90
N TRP A 103 3.67 9.33 9.16
CA TRP A 103 2.49 9.60 9.98
C TRP A 103 2.20 11.09 10.23
N PRO A 104 3.18 11.96 10.51
CA PRO A 104 2.94 13.40 10.62
C PRO A 104 2.38 14.02 9.35
N ARG A 105 2.79 13.52 8.17
CA ARG A 105 2.32 14.01 6.87
C ARG A 105 0.88 13.56 6.60
N VAL A 106 0.54 12.33 6.99
CA VAL A 106 -0.86 11.83 6.95
C VAL A 106 -1.73 12.66 7.88
N ALA A 107 -1.29 12.94 9.12
CA ALA A 107 -2.02 13.78 10.05
C ALA A 107 -2.29 15.17 9.47
N ALA A 108 -1.28 15.79 8.86
CA ALA A 108 -1.43 17.11 8.21
C ALA A 108 -2.44 17.06 7.05
N LEU A 109 -2.42 15.99 6.22
CA LEU A 109 -3.38 15.82 5.12
C LEU A 109 -4.83 15.75 5.61
N PHE A 110 -5.07 15.17 6.78
CA PHE A 110 -6.41 15.08 7.40
C PHE A 110 -6.71 16.24 8.36
N ASN A 111 -5.89 17.30 8.40
CA ASN A 111 -6.01 18.43 9.32
C ASN A 111 -6.09 17.99 10.79
N MET A 112 -5.22 17.08 11.19
CA MET A 112 -5.17 16.48 12.53
C MET A 112 -3.85 16.79 13.24
N GLU A 113 -3.89 16.81 14.57
CA GLU A 113 -2.67 16.71 15.36
C GLU A 113 -2.04 15.32 15.24
N HIS A 114 -0.73 15.29 15.13
CA HIS A 114 0.07 14.06 15.27
C HIS A 114 0.52 13.90 16.71
N ALA A 115 0.49 12.67 17.24
CA ALA A 115 0.97 12.38 18.58
C ALA A 115 1.84 11.10 18.60
N ALA A 116 2.54 10.89 19.71
CA ALA A 116 3.45 9.76 19.87
C ALA A 116 2.78 8.42 19.53
N PRO A 117 3.51 7.47 18.92
CA PRO A 117 2.98 6.14 18.58
C PRO A 117 2.30 5.45 19.76
N GLN A 118 1.24 4.74 19.49
CA GLN A 118 0.48 3.97 20.49
C GLN A 118 0.12 2.61 19.88
N PRO A 119 0.89 1.56 20.17
CA PRO A 119 0.62 0.22 19.63
C PRO A 119 -0.77 -0.28 19.99
N MET A 120 -1.57 -0.63 18.98
CA MET A 120 -2.92 -1.16 19.13
C MET A 120 -3.26 -2.06 17.94
N SER A 121 -4.10 -3.07 18.15
CA SER A 121 -4.60 -3.90 17.06
C SER A 121 -5.75 -3.21 16.35
N LEU A 122 -5.54 -2.77 15.11
CA LEU A 122 -6.59 -2.21 14.27
C LEU A 122 -7.64 -3.28 13.93
N ASN A 123 -7.21 -4.53 13.75
CA ASN A 123 -8.12 -5.65 13.51
C ASN A 123 -9.14 -5.86 14.66
N ARG A 124 -8.76 -5.53 15.87
CA ARG A 124 -9.66 -5.63 17.03
C ARG A 124 -10.51 -4.38 17.23
N ILE A 125 -9.94 -3.20 16.97
CA ILE A 125 -10.60 -1.92 17.35
C ILE A 125 -11.47 -1.39 16.22
N MET A 126 -11.00 -1.42 14.97
CA MET A 126 -11.70 -0.76 13.87
C MET A 126 -13.08 -1.34 13.56
N PRO A 127 -13.33 -2.66 13.62
CA PRO A 127 -14.68 -3.20 13.42
C PRO A 127 -15.73 -2.69 14.41
N GLN A 128 -15.31 -2.12 15.55
CA GLN A 128 -16.21 -1.54 16.55
C GLN A 128 -16.58 -0.07 16.26
N ASN A 129 -15.98 0.52 15.22
CA ASN A 129 -16.16 1.93 14.85
C ASN A 129 -16.98 2.11 13.55
N ARG A 130 -17.82 1.13 13.19
CA ARG A 130 -18.70 1.23 12.00
C ARG A 130 -19.64 2.42 12.09
N ASP A 131 -20.23 2.65 13.26
CA ASP A 131 -21.10 3.79 13.53
C ASP A 131 -20.38 5.14 13.41
N VAL A 132 -19.09 5.20 13.78
CA VAL A 132 -18.25 6.39 13.58
C VAL A 132 -18.03 6.61 12.08
N TRP A 133 -17.74 5.55 11.35
CA TRP A 133 -17.56 5.62 9.90
C TRP A 133 -18.84 6.08 9.18
N ASP A 134 -20.01 5.55 9.57
CA ASP A 134 -21.28 5.95 8.99
C ASP A 134 -21.53 7.45 9.21
N ARG A 135 -21.15 8.00 10.38
CA ARG A 135 -21.19 9.46 10.62
C ARG A 135 -20.23 10.23 9.71
N VAL A 136 -19.02 9.71 9.48
CA VAL A 136 -18.06 10.31 8.54
C VAL A 136 -18.66 10.37 7.12
N VAL A 137 -19.23 9.25 6.65
CA VAL A 137 -19.87 9.17 5.33
C VAL A 137 -20.99 10.21 5.22
N ALA A 138 -21.90 10.26 6.18
CA ALA A 138 -23.03 11.19 6.17
C ALA A 138 -22.59 12.66 6.25
N ARG A 139 -21.62 12.98 7.14
CA ARG A 139 -21.13 14.35 7.35
C ARG A 139 -20.42 14.93 6.14
N HIS A 140 -19.63 14.12 5.44
CA HIS A 140 -18.78 14.55 4.33
C HIS A 140 -19.37 14.24 2.95
N GLY A 141 -20.56 13.64 2.87
CA GLY A 141 -21.20 13.27 1.61
C GLY A 141 -20.33 12.32 0.77
N LEU A 142 -19.70 11.35 1.43
CA LEU A 142 -18.86 10.36 0.77
C LEU A 142 -19.71 9.40 -0.06
N LEU A 143 -19.05 8.63 -0.94
CA LEU A 143 -19.69 7.47 -1.56
C LEU A 143 -20.13 6.49 -0.47
N GLU A 144 -21.31 5.89 -0.66
CA GLU A 144 -21.90 4.97 0.33
C GLU A 144 -21.19 3.61 0.31
N HIS A 145 -20.00 3.56 0.89
CA HIS A 145 -19.27 2.34 1.16
C HIS A 145 -19.23 2.10 2.67
N SER A 146 -19.58 0.91 3.10
CA SER A 146 -19.38 0.49 4.47
C SER A 146 -17.89 0.43 4.84
N LEU A 147 -17.58 0.52 6.13
CA LEU A 147 -16.19 0.38 6.60
C LEU A 147 -15.56 -0.94 6.14
N ASP A 148 -16.34 -2.03 6.14
CA ASP A 148 -15.88 -3.36 5.73
C ASP A 148 -15.64 -3.47 4.21
N GLU A 149 -16.32 -2.67 3.40
CA GLU A 149 -16.04 -2.57 1.96
C GLU A 149 -14.78 -1.75 1.69
N VAL A 150 -14.57 -0.65 2.42
CA VAL A 150 -13.38 0.19 2.26
C VAL A 150 -12.14 -0.53 2.78
N VAL A 151 -12.25 -1.25 3.90
CA VAL A 151 -11.15 -2.00 4.54
C VAL A 151 -11.62 -3.40 4.95
N PRO A 152 -11.62 -4.37 4.04
CA PRO A 152 -12.09 -5.73 4.33
C PRO A 152 -11.22 -6.50 5.33
N ALA A 153 -9.95 -6.13 5.49
CA ALA A 153 -9.01 -6.87 6.35
C ALA A 153 -8.05 -5.95 7.11
N TRP A 154 -8.45 -5.53 8.29
CA TRP A 154 -7.60 -4.77 9.21
C TRP A 154 -6.38 -5.54 9.72
N SER A 155 -6.43 -6.88 9.70
CA SER A 155 -5.30 -7.74 10.03
C SER A 155 -4.08 -7.53 9.12
N PHE A 156 -4.31 -7.12 7.87
CA PHE A 156 -3.22 -6.77 6.95
C PHE A 156 -2.49 -5.49 7.39
N ALA A 157 -3.22 -4.49 7.88
CA ALA A 157 -2.63 -3.28 8.44
C ALA A 157 -1.82 -3.60 9.72
N ASP A 158 -2.36 -4.40 10.65
CA ASP A 158 -1.63 -4.87 11.83
C ASP A 158 -0.32 -5.57 11.44
N PHE A 159 -0.36 -6.43 10.43
CA PHE A 159 0.83 -7.12 9.91
C PHE A 159 1.86 -6.13 9.35
N LEU A 160 1.46 -5.23 8.48
CA LEU A 160 2.36 -4.26 7.83
C LEU A 160 2.95 -3.25 8.84
N PHE A 161 2.14 -2.79 9.79
CA PHE A 161 2.60 -1.88 10.85
C PHE A 161 3.39 -2.58 11.96
N GLY A 162 3.46 -3.90 11.92
CA GLY A 162 4.25 -4.69 12.87
C GLY A 162 3.65 -4.78 14.26
N HIS A 163 2.34 -4.64 14.39
CA HIS A 163 1.68 -4.82 15.67
C HIS A 163 1.90 -6.25 16.20
N GLY A 164 2.44 -6.35 17.44
CA GLY A 164 2.70 -7.64 18.09
C GLY A 164 3.80 -8.50 17.43
N GLN A 165 4.56 -7.96 16.48
CA GLN A 165 5.60 -8.69 15.76
C GLN A 165 7.00 -8.18 16.09
N ARG A 166 8.00 -9.08 15.99
CA ARG A 166 9.40 -8.67 15.97
C ARG A 166 9.77 -8.10 14.62
N PRO A 167 10.65 -7.09 14.56
CA PRO A 167 11.17 -6.60 13.30
C PRO A 167 11.79 -7.77 12.51
N ASN A 168 11.36 -7.96 11.29
CA ASN A 168 11.95 -8.90 10.36
C ASN A 168 12.31 -8.13 9.08
N PRO A 169 13.47 -7.49 9.04
CA PRO A 169 13.89 -6.72 7.88
C PRO A 169 14.14 -7.65 6.70
N HIS A 170 13.45 -7.40 5.61
CA HIS A 170 13.69 -8.05 4.34
C HIS A 170 13.54 -7.01 3.24
N HIS A 171 14.45 -7.05 2.28
CA HIS A 171 14.47 -6.17 1.14
C HIS A 171 14.62 -6.99 -0.13
N MET A 172 13.96 -6.52 -1.17
CA MET A 172 14.09 -7.11 -2.49
C MET A 172 15.15 -6.37 -3.28
N SER A 173 16.12 -7.11 -3.82
CA SER A 173 17.06 -6.53 -4.77
C SER A 173 16.37 -6.25 -6.11
N THR A 174 16.38 -4.99 -6.53
CA THR A 174 15.92 -4.55 -7.86
C THR A 174 17.07 -4.30 -8.83
N ILE A 175 18.30 -4.71 -8.48
CA ILE A 175 19.50 -4.46 -9.29
C ILE A 175 19.34 -5.04 -10.69
N LYS A 176 18.84 -6.28 -10.82
CA LYS A 176 18.70 -6.97 -12.10
C LYS A 176 17.80 -6.21 -13.07
N ILE A 177 16.60 -5.78 -12.64
CA ILE A 177 15.67 -5.07 -13.51
C ILE A 177 16.25 -3.72 -13.96
N ARG A 178 16.99 -3.02 -13.07
CA ARG A 178 17.65 -1.76 -13.37
C ARG A 178 18.80 -1.94 -14.35
N GLN A 179 19.64 -2.98 -14.18
CA GLN A 179 20.72 -3.32 -15.11
C GLN A 179 20.20 -3.72 -16.48
N HIS A 180 18.99 -4.26 -16.57
CA HIS A 180 18.32 -4.61 -17.82
C HIS A 180 17.54 -3.44 -18.45
N GLY A 181 17.62 -2.23 -17.88
CA GLY A 181 17.14 -0.99 -18.49
C GLY A 181 15.85 -0.41 -17.96
N PHE A 182 15.15 -1.06 -17.02
CA PHE A 182 14.00 -0.46 -16.35
C PHE A 182 14.48 0.43 -15.20
N GLN A 183 14.46 1.74 -15.40
CA GLN A 183 15.04 2.74 -14.48
C GLN A 183 14.00 3.53 -13.69
N ASP A 184 12.71 3.36 -13.97
CA ASP A 184 11.64 4.11 -13.31
C ASP A 184 11.67 3.88 -11.80
N CYS A 185 11.39 4.94 -11.06
CA CYS A 185 11.28 4.93 -9.60
C CYS A 185 10.15 5.87 -9.13
N VAL A 186 9.69 5.66 -7.90
CA VAL A 186 8.62 6.42 -7.26
C VAL A 186 9.03 6.69 -5.81
N ASP A 187 8.76 7.89 -5.32
CA ASP A 187 8.86 8.20 -3.89
C ASP A 187 7.64 7.60 -3.18
N THR A 188 7.88 6.68 -2.25
CA THR A 188 6.79 5.94 -1.58
C THR A 188 5.97 6.83 -0.65
N GLU A 189 6.58 7.78 0.04
CA GLU A 189 5.85 8.68 0.94
C GLU A 189 4.94 9.61 0.15
N GLU A 190 5.45 10.18 -0.96
CA GLU A 190 4.64 11.01 -1.88
C GLU A 190 3.51 10.18 -2.49
N LEU A 191 3.79 8.96 -2.94
CA LEU A 191 2.78 8.04 -3.49
C LEU A 191 1.62 7.83 -2.53
N VAL A 192 1.90 7.52 -1.26
CA VAL A 192 0.83 7.28 -0.28
C VAL A 192 -0.03 8.52 -0.09
N LEU A 193 0.59 9.71 -0.01
CA LEU A 193 -0.14 10.98 0.12
C LEU A 193 -0.95 11.31 -1.14
N GLU A 194 -0.41 11.07 -2.34
CA GLU A 194 -1.14 11.22 -3.61
C GLU A 194 -2.38 10.33 -3.65
N LEU A 195 -2.22 9.05 -3.31
CA LEU A 195 -3.33 8.10 -3.30
C LEU A 195 -4.41 8.47 -2.28
N LEU A 196 -4.01 8.94 -1.09
CA LEU A 196 -4.97 9.44 -0.08
C LEU A 196 -5.73 10.67 -0.60
N LYS A 197 -5.04 11.64 -1.23
CA LYS A 197 -5.69 12.81 -1.86
C LYS A 197 -6.66 12.40 -2.97
N GLU A 198 -6.23 11.49 -3.84
CA GLU A 198 -7.09 10.98 -4.91
C GLU A 198 -8.35 10.28 -4.33
N MET A 199 -8.21 9.55 -3.21
CA MET A 199 -9.37 8.98 -2.53
C MET A 199 -10.29 10.04 -1.94
N GLN A 200 -9.75 11.18 -1.47
CA GLN A 200 -10.54 12.34 -1.03
C GLN A 200 -11.27 13.00 -2.21
N GLU A 201 -10.59 13.24 -3.32
CA GLU A 201 -11.18 13.79 -4.55
C GLU A 201 -12.32 12.90 -5.09
N ARG A 202 -12.16 11.58 -5.00
CA ARG A 202 -13.17 10.59 -5.36
C ARG A 202 -14.27 10.42 -4.32
N ARG A 203 -14.25 11.18 -3.23
CA ARG A 203 -15.20 11.09 -2.10
C ARG A 203 -15.27 9.70 -1.46
N ILE A 204 -14.17 8.98 -1.45
CA ILE A 204 -14.00 7.71 -0.72
C ILE A 204 -13.56 8.01 0.72
N LEU A 205 -12.74 9.05 0.89
CA LEU A 205 -12.28 9.57 2.18
C LEU A 205 -12.69 11.03 2.37
N PRO A 206 -12.82 11.53 3.60
CA PRO A 206 -13.14 12.93 3.87
C PRO A 206 -11.93 13.84 3.64
N ILE A 207 -12.19 15.07 3.21
CA ILE A 207 -11.21 16.17 3.12
C ILE A 207 -10.99 16.79 4.50
#